data_7191bbc3b04038cfef32bfa56714f232
#
_entry.id   7191bbc3b04038cfef32bfa56714f232
#
_cell.length_a   1.000
_cell.length_b   1.000
_cell.length_c   1.000
_cell.angle_alpha   90.00
_cell.angle_beta   90.00
_cell.angle_gamma   90.00
#
_symmetry.space_group_name_H-M   'P 1'
#
loop_
_entity.id
_entity.type
_entity.pdbx_description
1 polymer ?
#
loop_
_entity_poly.entity_id
_entity_poly.type
_entity_poly.pdbx_seq_one_letter_code
_entity_poly.pdbx_strand_id
1 'polypeptide(L)'
;MKRWLLGLLVIIPAMLGGLLAAAFWLEWLPDPVVYVRADLGTIAVILGLLLTFVLGVEWVRWLRDYYRQQDFVARLQSDSVNERHEFLRRLDHELKNPVMAMRAGLANLNGTTLNPSQREIVGSVEDQTLRLSRFLADLRKLAELKTRLLESAPVDMSDLLREVISVAEERPEAEGRKLTLSLPQVPWPLSPVAGDRDLLFLLFHNLIDNALKFTQPGNTIELRAFEDRSKVVVEVADTGAGIPEEEAPLIWDELYRGEGARGIPGSGIGLALVRAIAERHNGEVFLRSRVGQGTVFSLRLPIYQK
;
A
#
# COMPACT_ATOMS: atom_id res chain seq x y z
N MET A 1 12.55 -12.08 -32.17
CA MET A 1 12.69 -12.99 -33.33
C MET A 1 11.41 -13.77 -33.69
N LYS A 2 10.44 -14.03 -32.81
CA LYS A 2 9.24 -14.87 -33.12
C LYS A 2 8.07 -14.17 -33.83
N ARG A 3 8.04 -12.85 -33.91
CA ARG A 3 6.90 -12.10 -34.49
C ARG A 3 6.84 -12.12 -36.04
N TRP A 4 7.99 -12.16 -36.67
CA TRP A 4 8.09 -12.21 -38.15
C TRP A 4 7.70 -13.59 -38.72
N LEU A 5 7.96 -14.66 -37.95
CA LEU A 5 7.60 -16.03 -38.35
C LEU A 5 6.08 -16.25 -38.38
N LEU A 6 5.32 -15.64 -37.48
CA LEU A 6 3.85 -15.74 -37.48
C LEU A 6 3.21 -14.94 -38.60
N GLY A 7 3.77 -13.77 -38.96
CA GLY A 7 3.34 -13.02 -40.15
C GLY A 7 3.62 -13.76 -41.45
N LEU A 8 4.78 -14.40 -41.55
CA LEU A 8 5.14 -15.25 -42.70
C LEU A 8 4.17 -16.42 -42.85
N LEU A 9 3.75 -17.06 -41.79
CA LEU A 9 2.86 -18.23 -41.82
C LEU A 9 1.46 -17.90 -42.35
N VAL A 10 1.01 -16.66 -42.19
CA VAL A 10 -0.29 -16.17 -42.73
C VAL A 10 -0.16 -15.77 -44.21
N ILE A 11 1.02 -15.28 -44.64
CA ILE A 11 1.24 -14.80 -46.02
C ILE A 11 1.63 -15.95 -46.94
N ILE A 12 2.29 -17.00 -46.48
CA ILE A 12 2.74 -18.17 -47.29
C ILE A 12 1.60 -18.81 -48.09
N PRO A 13 0.40 -19.12 -47.51
CA PRO A 13 -0.70 -19.69 -48.30
C PRO A 13 -1.18 -18.79 -49.43
N ALA A 14 -1.26 -17.47 -49.16
CA ALA A 14 -1.67 -16.50 -50.18
C ALA A 14 -0.62 -16.34 -51.29
N MET A 15 0.66 -16.34 -50.92
CA MET A 15 1.76 -16.30 -51.90
C MET A 15 1.84 -17.58 -52.76
N LEU A 16 1.65 -18.75 -52.12
CA LEU A 16 1.58 -20.04 -52.82
C LEU A 16 0.39 -20.09 -53.79
N GLY A 17 -0.80 -19.65 -53.35
CA GLY A 17 -1.99 -19.54 -54.18
C GLY A 17 -1.79 -18.58 -55.34
N GLY A 18 -1.18 -17.42 -55.10
CA GLY A 18 -0.83 -16.45 -56.15
C GLY A 18 0.20 -16.96 -57.17
N LEU A 19 1.24 -17.68 -56.68
CA LEU A 19 2.24 -18.31 -57.54
C LEU A 19 1.61 -19.43 -58.40
N LEU A 20 0.73 -20.22 -57.84
CA LEU A 20 0.02 -21.28 -58.55
C LEU A 20 -0.92 -20.68 -59.63
N ALA A 21 -1.67 -19.63 -59.27
CA ALA A 21 -2.53 -18.92 -60.22
C ALA A 21 -1.70 -18.28 -61.36
N ALA A 22 -0.54 -17.70 -61.05
CA ALA A 22 0.36 -17.15 -62.08
C ALA A 22 0.93 -18.25 -62.98
N ALA A 23 1.25 -19.43 -62.48
CA ALA A 23 1.74 -20.57 -63.24
C ALA A 23 0.68 -21.09 -64.22
N PHE A 24 -0.60 -21.07 -63.88
CA PHE A 24 -1.71 -21.38 -64.77
C PHE A 24 -1.93 -20.28 -65.81
N TRP A 25 -1.88 -19.01 -65.42
CA TRP A 25 -2.07 -17.87 -66.35
C TRP A 25 -0.94 -17.70 -67.32
N LEU A 26 0.30 -18.10 -66.97
CA LEU A 26 1.47 -18.07 -67.86
C LEU A 26 1.60 -19.34 -68.70
N GLU A 27 0.61 -20.24 -68.69
CA GLU A 27 0.60 -21.52 -69.44
C GLU A 27 1.75 -22.47 -69.06
N TRP A 28 2.40 -22.26 -67.88
CA TRP A 28 3.45 -23.17 -67.39
C TRP A 28 2.92 -24.51 -66.93
N LEU A 29 1.66 -24.51 -66.53
CA LEU A 29 0.94 -25.72 -66.17
C LEU A 29 -0.36 -25.80 -66.95
N PRO A 30 -0.81 -27.02 -67.37
CA PRO A 30 -2.10 -27.19 -68.02
C PRO A 30 -3.23 -26.80 -67.04
N ASP A 31 -4.06 -25.83 -67.45
CA ASP A 31 -5.18 -25.35 -66.63
C ASP A 31 -6.37 -26.34 -66.68
N PRO A 32 -6.58 -27.17 -65.65
CA PRO A 32 -7.68 -28.10 -65.63
C PRO A 32 -9.00 -27.36 -65.36
N VAL A 33 -9.96 -27.43 -66.26
CA VAL A 33 -11.31 -26.92 -66.03
C VAL A 33 -11.97 -27.78 -64.97
N VAL A 34 -12.04 -27.30 -63.71
CA VAL A 34 -12.69 -27.99 -62.61
C VAL A 34 -14.13 -27.54 -62.47
N TYR A 35 -15.09 -28.39 -62.77
CA TYR A 35 -16.48 -28.13 -62.52
C TYR A 35 -16.85 -28.52 -61.07
N VAL A 36 -17.01 -27.52 -60.19
CA VAL A 36 -17.51 -27.76 -58.84
C VAL A 36 -19.04 -27.64 -58.83
N ARG A 37 -19.73 -28.75 -58.67
CA ARG A 37 -21.17 -28.79 -58.44
C ARG A 37 -21.43 -28.63 -56.95
N ALA A 38 -21.65 -27.40 -56.50
CA ALA A 38 -22.00 -27.13 -55.10
C ALA A 38 -23.48 -26.74 -55.01
N ASP A 39 -24.21 -27.35 -54.09
CA ASP A 39 -25.55 -26.90 -53.73
C ASP A 39 -25.49 -25.66 -52.77
N LEU A 40 -26.62 -24.95 -52.69
CA LEU A 40 -26.72 -23.75 -51.84
C LEU A 40 -26.40 -24.05 -50.36
N GLY A 41 -26.72 -25.27 -49.90
CA GLY A 41 -26.45 -25.69 -48.53
C GLY A 41 -24.96 -25.80 -48.22
N THR A 42 -24.19 -26.40 -49.15
CA THR A 42 -22.75 -26.53 -49.02
C THR A 42 -22.07 -25.15 -49.02
N ILE A 43 -22.54 -24.22 -49.87
CA ILE A 43 -22.01 -22.84 -49.92
C ILE A 43 -22.30 -22.14 -48.59
N ALA A 44 -23.51 -22.27 -48.03
CA ALA A 44 -23.89 -21.64 -46.76
C ALA A 44 -23.03 -22.15 -45.58
N VAL A 45 -22.73 -23.45 -45.55
CA VAL A 45 -21.86 -24.04 -44.53
C VAL A 45 -20.43 -23.51 -44.62
N ILE A 46 -19.85 -23.44 -45.81
CA ILE A 46 -18.51 -22.93 -46.02
C ILE A 46 -18.43 -21.45 -45.61
N LEU A 47 -19.40 -20.62 -46.00
CA LEU A 47 -19.46 -19.21 -45.60
C LEU A 47 -19.62 -19.06 -44.08
N GLY A 48 -20.46 -19.89 -43.46
CA GLY A 48 -20.63 -19.91 -42.02
C GLY A 48 -19.34 -20.25 -41.25
N LEU A 49 -18.60 -21.26 -41.71
CA LEU A 49 -17.32 -21.66 -41.15
C LEU A 49 -16.26 -20.53 -41.30
N LEU A 50 -16.21 -19.90 -42.48
CA LEU A 50 -15.31 -18.81 -42.77
C LEU A 50 -15.58 -17.58 -41.88
N LEU A 51 -16.84 -17.22 -41.72
CA LEU A 51 -17.27 -16.15 -40.81
C LEU A 51 -16.93 -16.46 -39.38
N THR A 52 -17.19 -17.69 -38.93
CA THR A 52 -16.85 -18.14 -37.54
C THR A 52 -15.32 -18.06 -37.32
N PHE A 53 -14.53 -18.47 -38.30
CA PHE A 53 -13.06 -18.37 -38.22
C PHE A 53 -12.58 -16.93 -38.08
N VAL A 54 -13.11 -16.03 -38.94
CA VAL A 54 -12.76 -14.59 -38.89
C VAL A 54 -13.14 -13.97 -37.56
N LEU A 55 -14.36 -14.21 -37.07
CA LEU A 55 -14.82 -13.72 -35.78
C LEU A 55 -13.98 -14.29 -34.64
N GLY A 56 -13.60 -15.57 -34.70
CA GLY A 56 -12.74 -16.22 -33.71
C GLY A 56 -11.33 -15.57 -33.68
N VAL A 57 -10.75 -15.27 -34.83
CA VAL A 57 -9.45 -14.58 -34.88
C VAL A 57 -9.53 -13.17 -34.31
N GLU A 58 -10.57 -12.41 -34.64
CA GLU A 58 -10.77 -11.06 -34.11
C GLU A 58 -11.03 -11.09 -32.59
N TRP A 59 -11.79 -12.07 -32.09
CA TRP A 59 -12.01 -12.24 -30.67
C TRP A 59 -10.72 -12.57 -29.91
N VAL A 60 -9.88 -13.45 -30.43
CA VAL A 60 -8.56 -13.75 -29.85
C VAL A 60 -7.63 -12.54 -29.88
N ARG A 61 -7.65 -11.72 -30.94
CA ARG A 61 -6.91 -10.47 -31.02
C ARG A 61 -7.37 -9.50 -29.94
N TRP A 62 -8.68 -9.27 -29.83
CA TRP A 62 -9.29 -8.40 -28.81
C TRP A 62 -8.91 -8.85 -27.40
N LEU A 63 -9.03 -10.15 -27.11
CA LEU A 63 -8.69 -10.73 -25.81
C LEU A 63 -7.21 -10.49 -25.45
N ARG A 64 -6.32 -10.70 -26.42
CA ARG A 64 -4.87 -10.46 -26.25
C ARG A 64 -4.54 -9.00 -26.00
N ASP A 65 -5.19 -8.09 -26.71
CA ASP A 65 -4.96 -6.65 -26.54
C ASP A 65 -5.53 -6.15 -25.22
N TYR A 66 -6.67 -6.69 -24.78
CA TYR A 66 -7.26 -6.43 -23.47
C TYR A 66 -6.31 -6.83 -22.31
N TYR A 67 -5.76 -8.05 -22.34
CA TYR A 67 -4.79 -8.47 -21.32
C TYR A 67 -3.49 -7.68 -21.38
N ARG A 68 -3.03 -7.31 -22.56
CA ARG A 68 -1.83 -6.47 -22.71
C ARG A 68 -2.01 -5.07 -22.12
N GLN A 69 -3.18 -4.47 -22.27
CA GLN A 69 -3.47 -3.17 -21.66
C GLN A 69 -3.49 -3.26 -20.14
N GLN A 70 -4.09 -4.28 -19.57
CA GLN A 70 -4.07 -4.51 -18.12
C GLN A 70 -2.66 -4.71 -17.58
N ASP A 71 -1.86 -5.57 -18.22
CA ASP A 71 -0.46 -5.80 -17.86
C ASP A 71 0.38 -4.52 -17.99
N PHE A 72 0.12 -3.69 -18.98
CA PHE A 72 0.84 -2.44 -19.18
C PHE A 72 0.54 -1.43 -18.08
N VAL A 73 -0.74 -1.24 -17.73
CA VAL A 73 -1.15 -0.34 -16.63
C VAL A 73 -0.60 -0.84 -15.28
N ALA A 74 -0.69 -2.15 -15.02
CA ALA A 74 -0.14 -2.73 -13.81
C ALA A 74 1.38 -2.54 -13.69
N ARG A 75 2.13 -2.69 -14.80
CA ARG A 75 3.58 -2.43 -14.84
C ARG A 75 3.92 -0.96 -14.61
N LEU A 76 3.22 -0.02 -15.26
CA LEU A 76 3.45 1.41 -15.04
C LEU A 76 3.22 1.80 -13.58
N GLN A 77 2.18 1.24 -12.94
CA GLN A 77 1.92 1.46 -11.52
C GLN A 77 3.01 0.84 -10.64
N SER A 78 3.45 -0.39 -10.93
CA SER A 78 4.50 -1.04 -10.17
C SER A 78 5.87 -0.36 -10.33
N ASP A 79 6.20 0.10 -11.54
CA ASP A 79 7.47 0.76 -11.83
C ASP A 79 7.56 2.11 -11.10
N SER A 80 6.49 2.93 -11.15
CA SER A 80 6.45 4.21 -10.44
C SER A 80 6.52 4.04 -8.91
N VAL A 81 5.90 3.00 -8.38
CA VAL A 81 5.98 2.65 -6.96
C VAL A 81 7.39 2.20 -6.58
N ASN A 82 8.03 1.37 -7.40
CA ASN A 82 9.39 0.87 -7.14
C ASN A 82 10.44 1.99 -7.26
N GLU A 83 10.35 2.86 -8.26
CA GLU A 83 11.22 4.03 -8.41
C GLU A 83 11.13 4.96 -7.19
N ARG A 84 9.91 5.24 -6.73
CA ARG A 84 9.69 6.06 -5.54
C ARG A 84 10.32 5.43 -4.28
N HIS A 85 10.25 4.10 -4.13
CA HIS A 85 10.86 3.41 -2.99
C HIS A 85 12.38 3.40 -3.06
N GLU A 86 12.95 3.15 -4.23
CA GLU A 86 14.39 3.21 -4.41
C GLU A 86 14.92 4.62 -4.14
N PHE A 87 14.19 5.64 -4.57
CA PHE A 87 14.48 7.03 -4.25
C PHE A 87 14.45 7.29 -2.73
N LEU A 88 13.38 6.88 -2.02
CA LEU A 88 13.28 7.06 -0.57
C LEU A 88 14.39 6.32 0.19
N ARG A 89 14.76 5.12 -0.26
CA ARG A 89 15.85 4.35 0.34
C ARG A 89 17.21 5.00 0.13
N ARG A 90 17.47 5.57 -1.04
CA ARG A 90 18.69 6.35 -1.32
C ARG A 90 18.73 7.62 -0.47
N LEU A 91 17.61 8.34 -0.37
CA LEU A 91 17.52 9.53 0.49
C LEU A 91 17.80 9.20 1.96
N ASP A 92 17.30 8.08 2.49
CA ASP A 92 17.59 7.66 3.86
C ASP A 92 19.10 7.51 4.07
N HIS A 93 19.79 6.82 3.18
CA HIS A 93 21.24 6.64 3.28
C HIS A 93 22.02 7.94 3.14
N GLU A 94 21.64 8.80 2.20
CA GLU A 94 22.35 10.05 1.94
C GLU A 94 22.08 11.13 3.00
N LEU A 95 20.90 11.13 3.63
CA LEU A 95 20.54 12.11 4.67
C LEU A 95 20.95 11.66 6.08
N LYS A 96 21.04 10.37 6.35
CA LYS A 96 21.44 9.85 7.65
C LYS A 96 22.84 10.32 8.06
N ASN A 97 23.79 10.30 7.10
CA ASN A 97 25.17 10.70 7.36
C ASN A 97 25.31 12.18 7.76
N PRO A 98 24.77 13.18 7.02
CA PRO A 98 24.84 14.58 7.43
C PRO A 98 24.09 14.85 8.75
N VAL A 99 22.97 14.19 8.99
CA VAL A 99 22.22 14.33 10.26
C VAL A 99 23.05 13.80 11.44
N MET A 100 23.72 12.68 11.29
CA MET A 100 24.64 12.15 12.31
C MET A 100 25.82 13.09 12.54
N ALA A 101 26.39 13.68 11.49
CA ALA A 101 27.47 14.67 11.60
C ALA A 101 27.02 15.94 12.32
N MET A 102 25.80 16.45 12.01
CA MET A 102 25.21 17.60 12.73
C MET A 102 25.01 17.29 14.20
N ARG A 103 24.52 16.12 14.57
CA ARG A 103 24.36 15.70 15.98
C ARG A 103 25.69 15.61 16.71
N ALA A 104 26.71 15.04 16.07
CA ALA A 104 28.06 15.00 16.65
C ALA A 104 28.63 16.40 16.86
N GLY A 105 28.44 17.31 15.91
CA GLY A 105 28.84 18.71 16.04
C GLY A 105 28.10 19.43 17.17
N LEU A 106 26.80 19.23 17.31
CA LEU A 106 26.01 19.80 18.41
C LEU A 106 26.43 19.25 19.79
N ALA A 107 26.68 17.93 19.87
CA ALA A 107 27.18 17.31 21.11
C ALA A 107 28.55 17.89 21.53
N ASN A 108 29.44 18.14 20.58
CA ASN A 108 30.70 18.79 20.84
C ASN A 108 30.52 20.26 21.31
N LEU A 109 29.58 21.01 20.72
CA LEU A 109 29.26 22.37 21.15
C LEU A 109 28.66 22.39 22.56
N ASN A 110 27.79 21.46 22.92
CA ASN A 110 27.22 21.33 24.25
C ASN A 110 28.29 21.04 25.34
N GLY A 111 29.43 20.46 24.95
CA GLY A 111 30.61 20.26 25.81
C GLY A 111 31.45 21.53 26.05
N THR A 112 31.13 22.66 25.43
CA THR A 112 31.83 23.93 25.56
C THR A 112 31.06 24.93 26.43
N THR A 113 31.72 26.03 26.84
CA THR A 113 31.07 27.11 27.59
C THR A 113 30.22 27.97 26.65
N LEU A 114 28.91 27.73 26.63
CA LEU A 114 27.95 28.51 25.86
C LEU A 114 27.28 29.59 26.73
N ASN A 115 27.07 30.76 26.16
CA ASN A 115 26.20 31.77 26.79
C ASN A 115 24.72 31.36 26.70
N PRO A 116 23.79 31.97 27.47
CA PRO A 116 22.37 31.57 27.49
C PRO A 116 21.71 31.57 26.11
N SER A 117 21.96 32.60 25.30
CA SER A 117 21.39 32.70 23.94
C SER A 117 21.96 31.64 22.99
N GLN A 118 23.22 31.33 23.07
CA GLN A 118 23.85 30.28 22.29
C GLN A 118 23.29 28.90 22.67
N ARG A 119 23.07 28.65 23.97
CA ARG A 119 22.47 27.41 24.45
C ARG A 119 21.04 27.19 23.93
N GLU A 120 20.24 28.25 23.88
CA GLU A 120 18.90 28.21 23.33
C GLU A 120 18.92 27.88 21.82
N ILE A 121 19.82 28.52 21.05
CA ILE A 121 19.98 28.25 19.63
C ILE A 121 20.44 26.80 19.40
N VAL A 122 21.45 26.32 20.12
CA VAL A 122 21.95 24.95 19.99
C VAL A 122 20.86 23.95 20.34
N GLY A 123 20.08 24.16 21.40
CA GLY A 123 18.94 23.34 21.77
C GLY A 123 17.88 23.28 20.66
N SER A 124 17.55 24.43 20.07
CA SER A 124 16.59 24.48 18.95
C SER A 124 17.08 23.70 17.74
N VAL A 125 18.38 23.79 17.38
CA VAL A 125 18.96 23.05 16.26
C VAL A 125 19.01 21.55 16.56
N GLU A 126 19.32 21.17 17.82
CA GLU A 126 19.30 19.78 18.26
C GLU A 126 17.90 19.17 18.13
N ASP A 127 16.86 19.87 18.56
CA ASP A 127 15.47 19.45 18.40
C ASP A 127 15.09 19.26 16.93
N GLN A 128 15.48 20.18 16.04
CA GLN A 128 15.23 20.04 14.60
C GLN A 128 15.97 18.82 14.01
N THR A 129 17.19 18.59 14.45
CA THR A 129 18.00 17.44 13.99
C THR A 129 17.39 16.12 14.46
N LEU A 130 16.87 16.06 15.68
CA LEU A 130 16.13 14.91 16.21
C LEU A 130 14.83 14.66 15.43
N ARG A 131 14.08 15.73 15.10
CA ARG A 131 12.88 15.63 14.27
C ARG A 131 13.20 15.06 12.88
N LEU A 132 14.27 15.54 12.24
CA LEU A 132 14.71 15.04 10.94
C LEU A 132 15.13 13.57 11.02
N SER A 133 15.83 13.16 12.08
CA SER A 133 16.22 11.76 12.31
C SER A 133 14.99 10.84 12.43
N ARG A 134 13.97 11.25 13.18
CA ARG A 134 12.72 10.49 13.32
C ARG A 134 11.97 10.40 11.99
N PHE A 135 11.90 11.50 11.27
CA PHE A 135 11.29 11.56 9.95
C PHE A 135 11.94 10.57 8.96
N LEU A 136 13.26 10.53 8.89
CA LEU A 136 14.00 9.60 8.05
C LEU A 136 13.76 8.14 8.46
N ALA A 137 13.71 7.86 9.76
CA ALA A 137 13.41 6.52 10.26
C ALA A 137 11.99 6.05 9.86
N ASP A 138 11.01 6.95 9.91
CA ASP A 138 9.62 6.64 9.52
C ASP A 138 9.49 6.43 8.00
N LEU A 139 10.17 7.26 7.19
CA LEU A 139 10.27 7.06 5.74
C LEU A 139 10.89 5.71 5.38
N ARG A 140 11.96 5.35 6.07
CA ARG A 140 12.62 4.06 5.87
C ARG A 140 11.68 2.90 6.18
N LYS A 141 10.99 2.93 7.34
CA LYS A 141 10.00 1.90 7.71
C LYS A 141 8.93 1.75 6.62
N LEU A 142 8.43 2.86 6.09
CA LEU A 142 7.43 2.85 5.03
C LEU A 142 7.97 2.23 3.72
N ALA A 143 9.22 2.55 3.36
CA ALA A 143 9.88 1.98 2.19
C ALA A 143 10.16 0.46 2.34
N GLU A 144 10.61 0.03 3.53
CA GLU A 144 10.89 -1.38 3.83
C GLU A 144 9.62 -2.23 3.87
N LEU A 145 8.52 -1.67 4.37
CA LEU A 145 7.23 -2.38 4.42
C LEU A 145 6.81 -2.96 3.07
N LYS A 146 7.05 -2.26 1.97
CA LYS A 146 6.59 -2.70 0.65
C LYS A 146 7.44 -3.81 0.04
N THR A 147 8.66 -4.01 0.53
CA THR A 147 9.62 -5.00 0.02
C THR A 147 9.83 -6.20 0.93
N ARG A 148 9.55 -6.06 2.23
CA ARG A 148 9.70 -7.14 3.22
C ARG A 148 8.64 -8.23 2.99
N LEU A 149 9.04 -9.49 2.99
CA LEU A 149 8.08 -10.61 3.03
C LEU A 149 7.32 -10.55 4.37
N LEU A 150 6.00 -10.64 4.31
CA LEU A 150 5.17 -10.66 5.51
C LEU A 150 5.30 -12.05 6.17
N GLU A 151 5.74 -12.09 7.42
CA GLU A 151 5.70 -13.30 8.22
C GLU A 151 4.28 -13.51 8.76
N SER A 152 3.45 -14.19 7.97
CA SER A 152 2.06 -14.45 8.37
C SER A 152 2.01 -15.63 9.35
N ALA A 153 1.88 -15.31 10.65
CA ALA A 153 1.69 -16.25 11.74
C ALA A 153 0.39 -15.93 12.50
N PRO A 154 -0.16 -16.87 13.28
CA PRO A 154 -1.28 -16.56 14.17
C PRO A 154 -0.82 -15.62 15.29
N VAL A 155 -1.39 -14.43 15.34
CA VAL A 155 -1.10 -13.40 16.36
C VAL A 155 -2.24 -13.33 17.36
N ASP A 156 -1.92 -13.49 18.65
CA ASP A 156 -2.86 -13.22 19.75
C ASP A 156 -3.01 -11.70 19.91
N MET A 157 -4.17 -11.20 19.49
CA MET A 157 -4.47 -9.77 19.56
C MET A 157 -4.64 -9.28 21.00
N SER A 158 -5.10 -10.12 21.91
CA SER A 158 -5.28 -9.71 23.31
C SER A 158 -3.94 -9.43 23.98
N ASP A 159 -2.95 -10.27 23.76
CA ASP A 159 -1.60 -10.08 24.31
C ASP A 159 -0.89 -8.89 23.67
N LEU A 160 -1.00 -8.75 22.36
CA LEU A 160 -0.42 -7.63 21.63
C LEU A 160 -1.00 -6.28 22.08
N LEU A 161 -2.31 -6.18 22.25
CA LEU A 161 -2.96 -4.94 22.66
C LEU A 161 -2.66 -4.58 24.13
N ARG A 162 -2.49 -5.58 25.02
CA ARG A 162 -2.00 -5.34 26.39
C ARG A 162 -0.59 -4.75 26.40
N GLU A 163 0.30 -5.30 25.57
CA GLU A 163 1.67 -4.76 25.44
C GLU A 163 1.67 -3.32 24.91
N VAL A 164 0.86 -3.02 23.88
CA VAL A 164 0.74 -1.67 23.34
C VAL A 164 0.29 -0.66 24.41
N ILE A 165 -0.71 -1.00 25.19
CA ILE A 165 -1.20 -0.13 26.30
C ILE A 165 -0.13 0.00 27.37
N SER A 166 0.51 -1.08 27.82
CA SER A 166 1.57 -1.02 28.83
C SER A 166 2.70 -0.08 28.43
N VAL A 167 3.17 -0.17 27.18
CA VAL A 167 4.20 0.75 26.66
C VAL A 167 3.70 2.18 26.58
N ALA A 168 2.41 2.38 26.30
CA ALA A 168 1.84 3.73 26.25
C ALA A 168 1.70 4.37 27.64
N GLU A 169 1.35 3.59 28.67
CA GLU A 169 1.20 4.04 30.06
C GLU A 169 2.52 4.52 30.69
N GLU A 170 3.66 3.96 30.26
CA GLU A 170 4.99 4.36 30.72
C GLU A 170 5.45 5.72 30.16
N ARG A 171 4.74 6.26 29.20
CA ARG A 171 5.14 7.52 28.55
C ARG A 171 4.73 8.75 29.35
N PRO A 172 5.61 9.80 29.43
CA PRO A 172 5.26 11.05 30.09
C PRO A 172 3.97 11.68 29.55
N GLU A 173 3.71 11.53 28.25
CA GLU A 173 2.51 12.07 27.60
C GLU A 173 1.22 11.36 28.07
N ALA A 174 1.32 10.18 28.69
CA ALA A 174 0.14 9.50 29.26
C ALA A 174 -0.31 10.10 30.60
N GLU A 175 0.55 10.89 31.27
CA GLU A 175 0.24 11.49 32.56
C GLU A 175 -1.03 12.35 32.50
N GLY A 176 -1.94 12.11 33.44
CA GLY A 176 -3.22 12.81 33.52
C GLY A 176 -4.27 12.39 32.49
N ARG A 177 -4.00 11.43 31.62
CA ARG A 177 -4.95 10.83 30.67
C ARG A 177 -5.45 9.48 31.19
N LYS A 178 -6.69 9.14 30.84
CA LYS A 178 -7.25 7.83 31.18
C LYS A 178 -7.09 6.88 30.00
N LEU A 179 -6.13 5.94 30.10
CA LEU A 179 -5.99 4.85 29.15
C LEU A 179 -6.84 3.67 29.60
N THR A 180 -7.61 3.08 28.69
CA THR A 180 -8.47 1.93 28.97
C THR A 180 -8.36 0.89 27.89
N LEU A 181 -8.36 -0.39 28.30
CA LEU A 181 -8.34 -1.53 27.40
C LEU A 181 -9.60 -2.37 27.63
N SER A 182 -10.41 -2.53 26.59
CA SER A 182 -11.64 -3.33 26.61
C SER A 182 -11.51 -4.52 25.66
N LEU A 183 -11.37 -5.71 26.23
CA LEU A 183 -11.23 -6.97 25.49
C LEU A 183 -12.34 -7.94 25.91
N PRO A 184 -12.84 -8.79 25.00
CA PRO A 184 -13.72 -9.90 25.35
C PRO A 184 -13.03 -10.82 26.34
N GLN A 185 -13.80 -11.26 27.35
CA GLN A 185 -13.32 -12.16 28.39
C GLN A 185 -13.77 -13.60 28.13
N VAL A 186 -13.16 -14.54 28.87
CA VAL A 186 -13.59 -15.93 28.90
C VAL A 186 -15.13 -16.02 29.04
N PRO A 187 -15.85 -16.90 28.32
CA PRO A 187 -15.31 -18.05 27.56
C PRO A 187 -15.00 -17.80 26.07
N TRP A 188 -15.15 -16.59 25.58
CA TRP A 188 -14.99 -16.25 24.16
C TRP A 188 -13.84 -15.26 23.94
N PRO A 189 -12.56 -15.70 24.04
CA PRO A 189 -11.43 -14.85 23.73
C PRO A 189 -11.41 -14.51 22.22
N LEU A 190 -10.71 -13.42 21.87
CA LEU A 190 -10.51 -13.06 20.45
C LEU A 190 -9.82 -14.18 19.70
N SER A 191 -10.30 -14.47 18.49
CA SER A 191 -9.61 -15.34 17.57
C SER A 191 -8.27 -14.74 17.13
N PRO A 192 -7.23 -15.55 16.90
CA PRO A 192 -5.96 -15.04 16.39
C PRO A 192 -6.12 -14.45 15.00
N VAL A 193 -5.32 -13.43 14.69
CA VAL A 193 -5.25 -12.77 13.39
C VAL A 193 -4.04 -13.31 12.62
N ALA A 194 -4.19 -13.48 11.30
CA ALA A 194 -3.07 -13.82 10.42
C ALA A 194 -2.20 -12.58 10.20
N GLY A 195 -0.95 -12.57 10.68
CA GLY A 195 -0.11 -11.40 10.49
C GLY A 195 1.30 -11.48 11.05
N ASP A 196 2.03 -10.40 10.85
CA ASP A 196 3.34 -10.12 11.43
C ASP A 196 3.12 -9.30 12.71
N ARG A 197 3.48 -9.90 13.86
CA ARG A 197 3.25 -9.32 15.19
C ARG A 197 3.93 -7.97 15.36
N ASP A 198 5.16 -7.81 14.86
CA ASP A 198 5.92 -6.58 15.02
C ASP A 198 5.30 -5.43 14.20
N LEU A 199 4.82 -5.74 13.00
CA LEU A 199 4.12 -4.76 12.18
C LEU A 199 2.77 -4.36 12.77
N LEU A 200 2.02 -5.32 13.31
CA LEU A 200 0.75 -5.02 13.99
C LEU A 200 0.99 -4.21 15.27
N PHE A 201 2.04 -4.53 16.04
CA PHE A 201 2.45 -3.70 17.18
C PHE A 201 2.77 -2.26 16.74
N LEU A 202 3.57 -2.10 15.69
CA LEU A 202 3.91 -0.79 15.14
C LEU A 202 2.68 0.00 14.70
N LEU A 203 1.70 -0.67 14.10
CA LEU A 203 0.43 -0.06 13.68
C LEU A 203 -0.32 0.52 14.88
N PHE A 204 -0.59 -0.31 15.92
CA PHE A 204 -1.33 0.15 17.10
C PHE A 204 -0.55 1.17 17.90
N HIS A 205 0.77 1.04 18.00
CA HIS A 205 1.62 2.03 18.62
C HIS A 205 1.50 3.40 17.93
N ASN A 206 1.44 3.46 16.58
CA ASN A 206 1.23 4.71 15.86
C ASN A 206 -0.16 5.31 16.11
N LEU A 207 -1.20 4.50 16.23
CA LEU A 207 -2.55 4.99 16.54
C LEU A 207 -2.62 5.55 17.97
N ILE A 208 -2.04 4.86 18.94
CA ILE A 208 -1.98 5.34 20.35
C ILE A 208 -1.08 6.58 20.45
N ASP A 209 0.06 6.62 19.76
CA ASP A 209 0.93 7.81 19.70
C ASP A 209 0.17 9.05 19.18
N ASN A 210 -0.64 8.87 18.15
CA ASN A 210 -1.51 9.93 17.67
C ASN A 210 -2.56 10.34 18.73
N ALA A 211 -3.24 9.39 19.36
CA ALA A 211 -4.20 9.67 20.41
C ALA A 211 -3.57 10.45 21.57
N LEU A 212 -2.37 10.07 22.02
CA LEU A 212 -1.62 10.80 23.05
C LEU A 212 -1.26 12.23 22.61
N LYS A 213 -0.86 12.44 21.36
CA LYS A 213 -0.48 13.76 20.84
C LYS A 213 -1.64 14.73 20.70
N PHE A 214 -2.83 14.23 20.36
CA PHE A 214 -4.01 15.06 20.10
C PHE A 214 -5.02 15.12 21.24
N THR A 215 -4.68 14.55 22.40
CA THR A 215 -5.43 14.66 23.64
C THR A 215 -4.69 15.53 24.66
N GLN A 216 -5.39 15.91 25.73
CA GLN A 216 -4.86 16.67 26.86
C GLN A 216 -5.10 15.91 28.17
N PRO A 217 -4.43 16.26 29.29
CA PRO A 217 -4.78 15.76 30.61
C PRO A 217 -6.30 15.91 30.88
N GLY A 218 -6.92 14.84 31.39
CA GLY A 218 -8.36 14.73 31.57
C GLY A 218 -9.11 14.03 30.44
N ASN A 219 -8.50 13.88 29.24
CA ASN A 219 -9.07 13.12 28.15
C ASN A 219 -8.93 11.59 28.38
N THR A 220 -9.77 10.84 27.66
CA THR A 220 -9.75 9.38 27.65
C THR A 220 -9.24 8.86 26.30
N ILE A 221 -8.42 7.82 26.36
CA ILE A 221 -7.99 7.02 25.21
C ILE A 221 -8.45 5.59 25.49
N GLU A 222 -9.29 5.06 24.62
CA GLU A 222 -9.84 3.71 24.75
C GLU A 222 -9.35 2.83 23.60
N LEU A 223 -8.74 1.70 23.93
CA LEU A 223 -8.42 0.63 23.01
C LEU A 223 -9.39 -0.51 23.25
N ARG A 224 -10.21 -0.84 22.25
CA ARG A 224 -11.19 -1.91 22.37
C ARG A 224 -11.10 -2.86 21.18
N ALA A 225 -11.33 -4.15 21.43
CA ALA A 225 -11.35 -5.15 20.39
C ALA A 225 -12.55 -6.09 20.55
N PHE A 226 -13.09 -6.53 19.42
CA PHE A 226 -14.20 -7.47 19.35
C PHE A 226 -14.21 -8.20 18.01
N GLU A 227 -14.97 -9.27 17.90
CA GLU A 227 -15.16 -9.98 16.64
C GLU A 227 -16.41 -9.51 15.93
N ASP A 228 -16.29 -9.29 14.62
CA ASP A 228 -17.40 -9.04 13.71
C ASP A 228 -17.32 -10.05 12.56
N ARG A 229 -18.14 -11.12 12.65
CA ARG A 229 -18.17 -12.23 11.70
C ARG A 229 -16.83 -12.96 11.57
N SER A 230 -16.11 -12.74 10.45
CA SER A 230 -14.81 -13.37 10.15
C SER A 230 -13.62 -12.42 10.33
N LYS A 231 -13.83 -11.29 11.01
CA LYS A 231 -12.80 -10.27 11.25
C LYS A 231 -12.70 -9.94 12.73
N VAL A 232 -11.49 -9.72 13.20
CA VAL A 232 -11.22 -9.03 14.47
C VAL A 232 -11.24 -7.53 14.16
N VAL A 233 -12.04 -6.80 14.91
CA VAL A 233 -12.11 -5.33 14.84
C VAL A 233 -11.42 -4.77 16.07
N VAL A 234 -10.46 -3.88 15.84
CA VAL A 234 -9.78 -3.14 16.90
C VAL A 234 -10.04 -1.65 16.70
N GLU A 235 -10.51 -0.98 17.73
CA GLU A 235 -10.79 0.45 17.70
C GLU A 235 -9.90 1.18 18.71
N VAL A 236 -9.27 2.25 18.24
CA VAL A 236 -8.56 3.23 19.07
C VAL A 236 -9.40 4.49 19.07
N ALA A 237 -10.01 4.81 20.20
CA ALA A 237 -10.87 5.96 20.39
C ALA A 237 -10.23 6.96 21.34
N ASP A 238 -10.28 8.24 21.02
CA ASP A 238 -9.86 9.33 21.88
C ASP A 238 -10.94 10.39 22.01
N THR A 239 -10.90 11.15 23.10
CA THR A 239 -11.78 12.31 23.34
C THR A 239 -11.03 13.63 23.12
N GLY A 240 -10.13 13.67 22.14
CA GLY A 240 -9.30 14.81 21.83
C GLY A 240 -9.95 15.84 20.91
N ALA A 241 -9.12 16.60 20.22
CA ALA A 241 -9.54 17.70 19.37
C ALA A 241 -10.43 17.28 18.18
N GLY A 242 -10.34 16.04 17.73
CA GLY A 242 -10.99 15.55 16.51
C GLY A 242 -10.34 16.09 15.24
N ILE A 243 -10.84 15.60 14.09
CA ILE A 243 -10.33 15.90 12.74
C ILE A 243 -11.47 16.50 11.93
N PRO A 244 -11.26 17.62 11.23
CA PRO A 244 -12.23 18.18 10.30
C PRO A 244 -12.60 17.21 9.18
N GLU A 245 -13.84 17.26 8.70
CA GLU A 245 -14.33 16.34 7.67
C GLU A 245 -13.54 16.51 6.35
N GLU A 246 -13.12 17.73 6.03
CA GLU A 246 -12.31 18.03 4.85
C GLU A 246 -10.91 17.38 4.90
N GLU A 247 -10.35 17.21 6.10
CA GLU A 247 -9.04 16.62 6.32
C GLU A 247 -9.09 15.07 6.35
N ALA A 248 -10.25 14.49 6.64
CA ALA A 248 -10.41 13.04 6.82
C ALA A 248 -9.88 12.18 5.65
N PRO A 249 -10.05 12.52 4.37
CA PRO A 249 -9.45 11.77 3.27
C PRO A 249 -7.94 11.99 3.16
N LEU A 250 -7.41 13.14 3.60
CA LEU A 250 -6.02 13.56 3.42
C LEU A 250 -5.07 13.04 4.50
N ILE A 251 -5.57 12.70 5.69
CA ILE A 251 -4.73 12.25 6.82
C ILE A 251 -3.96 10.95 6.54
N TRP A 252 -4.35 10.21 5.52
CA TRP A 252 -3.70 8.97 5.08
C TRP A 252 -2.55 9.20 4.11
N ASP A 253 -2.42 10.43 3.58
CA ASP A 253 -1.37 10.79 2.63
C ASP A 253 -0.04 10.95 3.35
N GLU A 254 1.03 10.49 2.72
CA GLU A 254 2.38 10.64 3.23
C GLU A 254 2.72 12.13 3.40
N LEU A 255 3.27 12.50 4.56
CA LEU A 255 3.69 13.86 4.90
C LEU A 255 2.54 14.86 5.15
N TYR A 256 1.30 14.42 5.04
CA TYR A 256 0.18 15.29 5.34
C TYR A 256 0.11 15.60 6.84
N ARG A 257 -0.17 16.86 7.15
CA ARG A 257 -0.38 17.36 8.51
C ARG A 257 -1.50 18.40 8.49
N GLY A 258 -2.58 18.10 9.16
CA GLY A 258 -3.72 19.01 9.29
C GLY A 258 -3.37 20.30 10.06
N GLU A 259 -4.26 21.28 9.98
CA GLU A 259 -4.08 22.56 10.67
C GLU A 259 -3.98 22.38 12.20
N GLY A 260 -4.76 21.46 12.77
CA GLY A 260 -4.71 21.12 14.20
C GLY A 260 -3.40 20.51 14.67
N ALA A 261 -2.53 20.05 13.75
CA ALA A 261 -1.22 19.50 14.06
C ALA A 261 -0.09 20.54 14.10
N ARG A 262 -0.39 21.82 13.90
CA ARG A 262 0.61 22.90 13.99
C ARG A 262 1.18 22.98 15.41
N GLY A 263 2.49 22.92 15.52
CA GLY A 263 3.20 22.93 16.83
C GLY A 263 3.28 21.58 17.54
N ILE A 264 2.55 20.55 17.12
CA ILE A 264 2.65 19.19 17.67
C ILE A 264 3.77 18.42 16.95
N PRO A 265 4.70 17.77 17.64
CA PRO A 265 5.77 16.99 17.01
C PRO A 265 5.22 15.81 16.20
N GLY A 266 5.68 15.65 14.95
CA GLY A 266 5.29 14.52 14.09
C GLY A 266 5.83 14.63 12.68
N SER A 267 6.01 13.48 12.02
CA SER A 267 6.52 13.35 10.63
C SER A 267 5.44 13.47 9.56
N GLY A 268 4.16 13.24 9.92
CA GLY A 268 3.07 13.08 8.95
C GLY A 268 3.08 11.72 8.22
N ILE A 269 3.88 10.75 8.69
CA ILE A 269 4.02 9.42 8.08
C ILE A 269 3.25 8.35 8.87
N GLY A 270 2.96 8.59 10.14
CA GLY A 270 2.40 7.59 11.05
C GLY A 270 1.09 6.95 10.56
N LEU A 271 0.14 7.75 10.07
CA LEU A 271 -1.14 7.24 9.55
C LEU A 271 -1.00 6.58 8.17
N ALA A 272 -0.11 7.07 7.32
CA ALA A 272 0.23 6.39 6.07
C ALA A 272 0.84 4.99 6.34
N LEU A 273 1.67 4.87 7.38
CA LEU A 273 2.24 3.62 7.84
C LEU A 273 1.14 2.67 8.39
N VAL A 274 0.21 3.18 9.18
CA VAL A 274 -0.97 2.44 9.67
C VAL A 274 -1.74 1.83 8.50
N ARG A 275 -2.07 2.64 7.48
CA ARG A 275 -2.79 2.18 6.29
C ARG A 275 -2.01 1.13 5.52
N ALA A 276 -0.71 1.36 5.28
CA ALA A 276 0.14 0.42 4.55
C ALA A 276 0.28 -0.93 5.27
N ILE A 277 0.39 -0.94 6.61
CA ILE A 277 0.43 -2.17 7.40
C ILE A 277 -0.92 -2.88 7.35
N ALA A 278 -2.04 -2.16 7.51
CA ALA A 278 -3.38 -2.74 7.43
C ALA A 278 -3.62 -3.43 6.08
N GLU A 279 -3.33 -2.75 4.97
CA GLU A 279 -3.47 -3.29 3.61
C GLU A 279 -2.62 -4.55 3.40
N ARG A 280 -1.41 -4.60 3.93
CA ARG A 280 -0.56 -5.79 3.85
C ARG A 280 -1.09 -7.00 4.63
N HIS A 281 -1.88 -6.76 5.66
CA HIS A 281 -2.56 -7.79 6.45
C HIS A 281 -3.95 -8.12 5.90
N ASN A 282 -4.27 -7.71 4.66
CA ASN A 282 -5.60 -7.83 4.05
C ASN A 282 -6.70 -7.23 4.95
N GLY A 283 -6.32 -6.23 5.74
CA GLY A 283 -7.18 -5.47 6.62
C GLY A 283 -7.67 -4.17 6.00
N GLU A 284 -8.61 -3.55 6.69
CA GLU A 284 -9.20 -2.27 6.31
C GLU A 284 -9.15 -1.34 7.51
N VAL A 285 -8.80 -0.06 7.29
CA VAL A 285 -8.81 0.96 8.33
C VAL A 285 -9.86 2.03 8.00
N PHE A 286 -10.61 2.42 9.02
CA PHE A 286 -11.67 3.42 8.92
C PHE A 286 -11.44 4.51 9.95
N LEU A 287 -11.92 5.71 9.63
CA LEU A 287 -11.91 6.87 10.49
C LEU A 287 -13.35 7.33 10.76
N ARG A 288 -13.64 7.63 12.03
CA ARG A 288 -14.79 8.45 12.44
C ARG A 288 -14.27 9.52 13.37
N SER A 289 -14.45 10.77 13.01
CA SER A 289 -14.00 11.89 13.83
C SER A 289 -14.96 13.06 13.74
N ARG A 290 -15.00 13.84 14.80
CA ARG A 290 -15.73 15.12 14.85
C ARG A 290 -14.96 16.10 15.70
N VAL A 291 -14.77 17.31 15.18
CA VAL A 291 -14.08 18.39 15.88
C VAL A 291 -14.69 18.61 17.25
N GLY A 292 -13.85 18.61 18.29
CA GLY A 292 -14.24 18.78 19.69
C GLY A 292 -14.89 17.56 20.35
N GLN A 293 -15.06 16.44 19.63
CA GLN A 293 -15.63 15.20 20.19
C GLN A 293 -14.66 14.03 20.21
N GLY A 294 -13.51 14.18 19.51
CA GLY A 294 -12.48 13.16 19.44
C GLY A 294 -12.48 12.35 18.15
N THR A 295 -11.70 11.28 18.14
CA THR A 295 -11.42 10.45 16.95
C THR A 295 -11.54 8.98 17.28
N VAL A 296 -12.05 8.19 16.35
CA VAL A 296 -12.08 6.73 16.41
C VAL A 296 -11.46 6.17 15.13
N PHE A 297 -10.33 5.49 15.25
CA PHE A 297 -9.76 4.65 14.21
C PHE A 297 -10.22 3.21 14.41
N SER A 298 -10.82 2.61 13.40
CA SER A 298 -11.30 1.22 13.42
C SER A 298 -10.51 0.40 12.41
N LEU A 299 -9.80 -0.62 12.88
CA LEU A 299 -9.04 -1.56 12.07
C LEU A 299 -9.79 -2.89 12.02
N ARG A 300 -9.99 -3.44 10.82
CA ARG A 300 -10.59 -4.75 10.59
C ARG A 300 -9.58 -5.71 10.00
N LEU A 301 -9.26 -6.78 10.71
CA LEU A 301 -8.28 -7.79 10.31
C LEU A 301 -8.94 -9.15 10.12
N PRO A 302 -8.57 -9.95 9.11
CA PRO A 302 -9.09 -11.30 8.93
C PRO A 302 -8.63 -12.22 10.06
N ILE A 303 -9.52 -13.06 10.55
CA ILE A 303 -9.21 -14.13 11.49
C ILE A 303 -8.28 -15.15 10.81
N TYR A 304 -7.29 -15.64 11.55
CA TYR A 304 -6.41 -16.71 11.08
C TYR A 304 -7.22 -17.98 10.85
N GLN A 305 -7.24 -18.44 9.60
CA GLN A 305 -7.84 -19.72 9.22
C GLN A 305 -6.74 -20.79 9.16
N LYS A 306 -6.94 -21.84 9.92
CA LYS A 306 -6.00 -22.96 10.04
C LYS A 306 -6.05 -23.85 8.80
#